data_6cea1e8def78638db7bd99637f1db230
#
_entry.id   6cea1e8def78638db7bd99637f1db230
#
_cell.length_a   1.000
_cell.length_b   1.000
_cell.length_c   1.000
_cell.angle_alpha   90.00
_cell.angle_beta   90.00
_cell.angle_gamma   90.00
#
_symmetry.space_group_name_H-M   'P 1'
#
loop_
_entity.id
_entity.type
_entity.pdbx_description
1 polymer ?
#
loop_
_entity_poly.entity_id
_entity_poly.type
_entity_poly.pdbx_seq_one_letter_code
_entity_poly.pdbx_strand_id
1 'polypeptide(L)'
;IATVKGDVHDIGKNIVTVVLQCNNFEVVNMGVMVPCHDILAQAKAEGADIIGLSGLITPSLEEMQYVAAEMQKDDYFRLRKMPLLIGGATCSRVHTAVKIAPHYEGPVVYVPDASRSVGVAQSLLSDQASTYIAELNADYDKVRTQHANKKQVSLWPIAQARANKTHIDWDNFT
;
A
#
# COMPACT_ATOMS: atom_id res chain seq x y z
N ILE A 1 -1.95 -13.41 -0.11
CA ILE A 1 -1.02 -12.35 -0.49
C ILE A 1 -0.66 -12.45 -1.97
N ALA A 2 -0.63 -11.31 -2.67
CA ALA A 2 -0.35 -11.26 -4.11
C ALA A 2 0.53 -10.05 -4.46
N THR A 3 1.38 -10.20 -5.47
CA THR A 3 1.93 -9.06 -6.21
C THR A 3 0.93 -8.66 -7.28
N VAL A 4 0.54 -7.40 -7.30
CA VAL A 4 -0.55 -6.89 -8.14
C VAL A 4 -0.25 -7.02 -9.63
N LYS A 5 -1.29 -6.92 -10.45
CA LYS A 5 -1.21 -6.99 -11.91
C LYS A 5 -0.11 -6.08 -12.48
N GLY A 6 0.63 -6.61 -13.44
CA GLY A 6 1.71 -5.89 -14.12
C GLY A 6 3.04 -5.81 -13.36
N ASP A 7 3.10 -6.31 -12.14
CA ASP A 7 4.32 -6.32 -11.31
C ASP A 7 4.84 -7.75 -11.10
N VAL A 8 6.14 -7.94 -11.31
CA VAL A 8 6.82 -9.26 -11.24
C VAL A 8 7.72 -9.41 -10.00
N HIS A 9 7.79 -8.39 -9.15
CA HIS A 9 8.69 -8.37 -8.00
C HIS A 9 8.07 -9.06 -6.81
N ASP A 10 8.64 -10.17 -6.39
CA ASP A 10 8.06 -11.04 -5.36
C ASP A 10 8.97 -11.29 -4.14
N ILE A 11 10.22 -10.85 -4.15
CA ILE A 11 11.16 -11.13 -3.05
C ILE A 11 10.59 -10.64 -1.72
N GLY A 12 10.16 -9.38 -1.64
CA GLY A 12 9.58 -8.81 -0.42
C GLY A 12 8.31 -9.54 0.03
N LYS A 13 7.43 -9.85 -0.92
CA LYS A 13 6.21 -10.61 -0.67
C LYS A 13 6.52 -12.01 -0.11
N ASN A 14 7.49 -12.71 -0.69
CA ASN A 14 7.86 -14.04 -0.25
C ASN A 14 8.49 -14.03 1.16
N ILE A 15 9.27 -13.00 1.51
CA ILE A 15 9.77 -12.79 2.87
C ILE A 15 8.60 -12.62 3.84
N VAL A 16 7.63 -11.75 3.52
CA VAL A 16 6.42 -11.54 4.35
C VAL A 16 5.65 -12.86 4.51
N THR A 17 5.49 -13.63 3.44
CA THR A 17 4.82 -14.94 3.47
C THR A 17 5.49 -15.87 4.50
N VAL A 18 6.81 -16.03 4.43
CA VAL A 18 7.56 -16.89 5.36
C VAL A 18 7.45 -16.37 6.79
N VAL A 19 7.60 -15.06 7.01
CA VAL A 19 7.52 -14.46 8.34
C VAL A 19 6.15 -14.68 8.97
N LEU A 20 5.07 -14.50 8.21
CA LEU A 20 3.71 -14.77 8.69
C LEU A 20 3.50 -16.27 8.99
N GLN A 21 3.93 -17.16 8.10
CA GLN A 21 3.83 -18.61 8.31
C GLN A 21 4.61 -19.06 9.57
N CYS A 22 5.79 -18.51 9.83
CA CYS A 22 6.54 -18.76 11.06
C CYS A 22 5.85 -18.26 12.33
N ASN A 23 4.82 -17.43 12.20
CA ASN A 23 4.02 -16.90 13.31
C ASN A 23 2.58 -17.44 13.30
N ASN A 24 2.40 -18.65 12.80
CA ASN A 24 1.12 -19.40 12.80
C ASN A 24 -0.02 -18.77 11.98
N PHE A 25 0.31 -18.00 10.95
CA PHE A 25 -0.67 -17.60 9.94
C PHE A 25 -0.67 -18.60 8.78
N GLU A 26 -1.84 -19.00 8.35
CA GLU A 26 -2.00 -19.68 7.08
C GLU A 26 -1.94 -18.64 5.96
N VAL A 27 -1.04 -18.81 5.00
CA VAL A 27 -0.81 -17.82 3.95
C VAL A 27 -0.93 -18.44 2.57
N VAL A 28 -1.93 -18.02 1.83
CA VAL A 28 -2.08 -18.33 0.42
C VAL A 28 -1.28 -17.34 -0.41
N ASN A 29 -0.17 -17.79 -0.99
CA ASN A 29 0.69 -16.96 -1.83
C ASN A 29 0.30 -17.14 -3.30
N MET A 30 -0.32 -16.13 -3.89
CA MET A 30 -0.83 -16.17 -5.26
C MET A 30 0.21 -15.87 -6.34
N GLY A 31 1.46 -15.55 -5.96
CA GLY A 31 2.51 -15.23 -6.92
C GLY A 31 2.49 -13.77 -7.36
N VAL A 32 2.80 -13.55 -8.64
CA VAL A 32 3.01 -12.24 -9.25
C VAL A 32 2.02 -11.97 -10.37
N MET A 33 1.89 -10.69 -10.80
CA MET A 33 1.03 -10.25 -11.89
C MET A 33 -0.44 -10.65 -11.72
N VAL A 34 -0.92 -10.73 -10.50
CA VAL A 34 -2.25 -11.26 -10.18
C VAL A 34 -3.32 -10.18 -10.42
N PRO A 35 -4.30 -10.43 -11.31
CA PRO A 35 -5.41 -9.50 -11.54
C PRO A 35 -6.29 -9.36 -10.30
N CYS A 36 -6.92 -8.19 -10.14
CA CYS A 36 -7.82 -7.88 -9.03
C CYS A 36 -8.91 -8.94 -8.83
N HIS A 37 -9.59 -9.35 -9.91
CA HIS A 37 -10.69 -10.32 -9.82
C HIS A 37 -10.22 -11.68 -9.29
N ASP A 38 -9.01 -12.13 -9.63
CA ASP A 38 -8.45 -13.38 -9.14
C ASP A 38 -8.10 -13.27 -7.64
N ILE A 39 -7.53 -12.11 -7.21
CA ILE A 39 -7.25 -11.85 -5.81
C ILE A 39 -8.53 -11.94 -4.97
N LEU A 40 -9.59 -11.27 -5.42
CA LEU A 40 -10.86 -11.23 -4.69
C LEU A 40 -11.59 -12.59 -4.72
N ALA A 41 -11.55 -13.28 -5.84
CA ALA A 41 -12.14 -14.63 -5.97
C ALA A 41 -11.43 -15.62 -5.05
N GLN A 42 -10.11 -15.63 -5.03
CA GLN A 42 -9.31 -16.52 -4.17
C GLN A 42 -9.53 -16.20 -2.69
N ALA A 43 -9.55 -14.91 -2.32
CA ALA A 43 -9.82 -14.52 -0.94
C ALA A 43 -11.18 -15.01 -0.43
N LYS A 44 -12.21 -15.03 -1.29
CA LYS A 44 -13.52 -15.61 -0.96
C LYS A 44 -13.47 -17.12 -0.85
N ALA A 45 -12.83 -17.79 -1.79
CA ALA A 45 -12.73 -19.25 -1.85
C ALA A 45 -12.02 -19.83 -0.62
N GLU A 46 -10.97 -19.16 -0.16
CA GLU A 46 -10.20 -19.55 1.03
C GLU A 46 -10.82 -19.06 2.34
N GLY A 47 -11.86 -18.22 2.29
CA GLY A 47 -12.42 -17.60 3.49
C GLY A 47 -11.40 -16.72 4.22
N ALA A 48 -10.54 -16.02 3.48
CA ALA A 48 -9.44 -15.23 4.04
C ALA A 48 -9.93 -14.16 5.03
N ASP A 49 -9.13 -13.91 6.07
CA ASP A 49 -9.37 -12.87 7.06
C ASP A 49 -8.72 -11.54 6.68
N ILE A 50 -7.65 -11.59 5.88
CA ILE A 50 -6.85 -10.43 5.46
C ILE A 50 -6.41 -10.63 4.00
N ILE A 51 -6.40 -9.54 3.23
CA ILE A 51 -5.76 -9.50 1.90
C ILE A 51 -4.48 -8.67 1.99
N GLY A 52 -3.36 -9.20 1.46
CA GLY A 52 -2.09 -8.50 1.36
C GLY A 52 -1.69 -8.24 -0.09
N LEU A 53 -1.37 -6.99 -0.42
CA LEU A 53 -0.89 -6.59 -1.74
C LEU A 53 0.56 -6.14 -1.68
N SER A 54 1.32 -6.56 -2.68
CA SER A 54 2.72 -6.16 -2.87
C SER A 54 2.91 -5.48 -4.23
N GLY A 55 3.77 -4.46 -4.28
CA GLY A 55 4.16 -3.80 -5.50
C GLY A 55 5.47 -3.04 -5.37
N LEU A 56 6.24 -2.99 -6.45
CA LEU A 56 7.54 -2.32 -6.47
C LEU A 56 7.60 -1.21 -7.52
N ILE A 57 6.79 -1.27 -8.57
CA ILE A 57 6.77 -0.28 -9.63
C ILE A 57 5.63 0.73 -9.45
N THR A 58 5.76 1.92 -10.02
CA THR A 58 4.76 2.99 -9.88
C THR A 58 3.34 2.58 -10.30
N PRO A 59 3.13 1.85 -11.41
CA PRO A 59 1.78 1.40 -11.80
C PRO A 59 1.10 0.49 -10.77
N SER A 60 1.86 -0.21 -9.92
CA SER A 60 1.30 -1.06 -8.86
C SER A 60 0.44 -0.27 -7.86
N LEU A 61 0.74 1.02 -7.68
CA LEU A 61 -0.04 1.90 -6.78
C LEU A 61 -1.47 2.11 -7.27
N GLU A 62 -1.67 2.22 -8.59
CA GLU A 62 -3.00 2.36 -9.19
C GLU A 62 -3.78 1.04 -9.11
N GLU A 63 -3.10 -0.08 -9.32
CA GLU A 63 -3.72 -1.42 -9.16
C GLU A 63 -4.17 -1.66 -7.70
N MET A 64 -3.39 -1.25 -6.70
CA MET A 64 -3.78 -1.35 -5.29
C MET A 64 -5.00 -0.48 -4.96
N GLN A 65 -5.06 0.73 -5.51
CA GLN A 65 -6.23 1.60 -5.39
C GLN A 65 -7.46 0.95 -6.05
N TYR A 66 -7.29 0.34 -7.22
CA TYR A 66 -8.34 -0.37 -7.92
C TYR A 66 -8.87 -1.55 -7.10
N VAL A 67 -7.99 -2.37 -6.51
CA VAL A 67 -8.40 -3.47 -5.63
C VAL A 67 -9.24 -2.95 -4.45
N ALA A 68 -8.82 -1.88 -3.79
CA ALA A 68 -9.57 -1.28 -2.68
C ALA A 68 -10.97 -0.83 -3.14
N ALA A 69 -11.07 -0.20 -4.32
CA ALA A 69 -12.36 0.22 -4.88
C ALA A 69 -13.28 -0.95 -5.25
N GLU A 70 -12.72 -2.05 -5.77
CA GLU A 70 -13.50 -3.26 -6.06
C GLU A 70 -13.95 -3.98 -4.77
N MET A 71 -13.11 -4.01 -3.72
CA MET A 71 -13.53 -4.51 -2.40
C MET A 71 -14.71 -3.71 -1.82
N GLN A 72 -14.77 -2.40 -2.04
CA GLN A 72 -15.88 -1.54 -1.60
C GLN A 72 -17.18 -1.86 -2.32
N LYS A 73 -17.14 -2.25 -3.58
CA LYS A 73 -18.33 -2.61 -4.38
C LYS A 73 -18.89 -3.97 -4.01
N ASP A 74 -18.09 -4.84 -3.46
CA ASP A 74 -18.45 -6.23 -3.15
C ASP A 74 -18.88 -6.36 -1.68
N ASP A 75 -20.12 -6.72 -1.45
CA ASP A 75 -20.70 -6.86 -0.12
C ASP A 75 -19.94 -7.84 0.79
N TYR A 76 -19.32 -8.88 0.20
CA TYR A 76 -18.54 -9.84 0.98
C TYR A 76 -17.37 -9.17 1.73
N PHE A 77 -16.67 -8.28 1.07
CA PHE A 77 -15.54 -7.56 1.68
C PHE A 77 -16.01 -6.35 2.48
N ARG A 78 -16.94 -5.57 1.92
CA ARG A 78 -17.43 -4.33 2.52
C ARG A 78 -18.10 -4.57 3.88
N LEU A 79 -19.03 -5.53 3.97
CA LEU A 79 -19.77 -5.81 5.21
C LEU A 79 -18.87 -6.45 6.28
N ARG A 80 -17.88 -7.25 5.87
CA ARG A 80 -16.89 -7.82 6.79
C ARG A 80 -15.82 -6.81 7.21
N LYS A 81 -15.72 -5.67 6.52
CA LYS A 81 -14.61 -4.71 6.66
C LYS A 81 -13.25 -5.41 6.63
N MET A 82 -13.09 -6.33 5.66
CA MET A 82 -11.91 -7.17 5.56
C MET A 82 -10.66 -6.32 5.44
N PRO A 83 -9.63 -6.52 6.30
CA PRO A 83 -8.40 -5.74 6.24
C PRO A 83 -7.64 -5.92 4.93
N LEU A 84 -7.12 -4.80 4.41
CA LEU A 84 -6.25 -4.75 3.24
C LEU A 84 -4.87 -4.23 3.64
N LEU A 85 -3.84 -5.07 3.51
CA LEU A 85 -2.45 -4.69 3.76
C LEU A 85 -1.78 -4.23 2.48
N ILE A 86 -1.08 -3.11 2.56
CA ILE A 86 -0.35 -2.50 1.44
C ILE A 86 1.13 -2.51 1.75
N GLY A 87 1.92 -3.18 0.92
CA GLY A 87 3.37 -3.28 1.09
C GLY A 87 4.12 -3.25 -0.24
N GLY A 88 5.44 -3.15 -0.12
CA GLY A 88 6.37 -3.08 -1.25
C GLY A 88 7.11 -1.75 -1.34
N ALA A 89 8.23 -1.75 -2.07
CA ALA A 89 9.19 -0.64 -2.04
C ALA A 89 8.65 0.69 -2.62
N THR A 90 7.66 0.64 -3.52
CA THR A 90 7.03 1.86 -4.07
C THR A 90 5.94 2.42 -3.15
N CYS A 91 5.47 1.63 -2.19
CA CYS A 91 4.38 2.02 -1.30
C CYS A 91 4.88 2.96 -0.19
N SER A 92 3.98 3.82 0.29
CA SER A 92 4.25 4.68 1.44
C SER A 92 2.99 4.92 2.26
N ARG A 93 3.18 5.26 3.55
CA ARG A 93 2.08 5.62 4.44
C ARG A 93 1.23 6.77 3.87
N VAL A 94 1.88 7.80 3.34
CA VAL A 94 1.20 8.96 2.77
C VAL A 94 0.35 8.56 1.57
N HIS A 95 0.90 7.78 0.65
CA HIS A 95 0.15 7.32 -0.53
C HIS A 95 -1.03 6.44 -0.12
N THR A 96 -0.81 5.50 0.80
CA THR A 96 -1.89 4.63 1.31
C THR A 96 -3.01 5.44 1.95
N ALA A 97 -2.67 6.40 2.83
CA ALA A 97 -3.65 7.23 3.52
C ALA A 97 -4.44 8.15 2.58
N VAL A 98 -3.79 8.70 1.54
CA VAL A 98 -4.37 9.75 0.66
C VAL A 98 -5.04 9.14 -0.57
N LYS A 99 -4.51 8.05 -1.12
CA LYS A 99 -4.92 7.53 -2.43
C LYS A 99 -5.62 6.17 -2.38
N ILE A 100 -5.26 5.29 -1.45
CA ILE A 100 -5.84 3.94 -1.42
C ILE A 100 -6.98 3.85 -0.40
N ALA A 101 -6.71 4.20 0.86
CA ALA A 101 -7.68 4.07 1.94
C ALA A 101 -9.02 4.80 1.72
N PRO A 102 -9.11 5.97 1.04
CA PRO A 102 -10.39 6.60 0.78
C PRO A 102 -11.35 5.81 -0.13
N HIS A 103 -10.86 4.78 -0.81
CA HIS A 103 -11.67 3.96 -1.71
C HIS A 103 -12.31 2.73 -1.06
N TYR A 104 -12.04 2.51 0.23
CA TYR A 104 -12.56 1.36 0.96
C TYR A 104 -12.88 1.70 2.42
N GLU A 105 -14.05 1.33 2.90
CA GLU A 105 -14.50 1.58 4.29
C GLU A 105 -13.87 0.64 5.32
N GLY A 106 -13.31 -0.48 4.88
CA GLY A 106 -12.54 -1.38 5.74
C GLY A 106 -11.13 -0.84 6.01
N PRO A 107 -10.39 -1.44 6.96
CA PRO A 107 -9.05 -0.98 7.29
C PRO A 107 -8.06 -1.25 6.17
N VAL A 108 -7.38 -0.21 5.70
CA VAL A 108 -6.29 -0.28 4.71
C VAL A 108 -5.00 0.11 5.42
N VAL A 109 -4.08 -0.84 5.59
CA VAL A 109 -2.91 -0.66 6.44
C VAL A 109 -1.62 -0.70 5.64
N TYR A 110 -0.82 0.35 5.72
CA TYR A 110 0.53 0.36 5.17
C TYR A 110 1.47 -0.44 6.06
N VAL A 111 2.14 -1.43 5.48
CA VAL A 111 3.14 -2.29 6.15
C VAL A 111 4.51 -1.98 5.54
N PRO A 112 5.39 -1.27 6.28
CA PRO A 112 6.66 -0.78 5.72
C PRO A 112 7.67 -1.90 5.43
N ASP A 113 7.63 -2.98 6.20
CA ASP A 113 8.56 -4.09 6.09
C ASP A 113 7.97 -5.40 6.65
N ALA A 114 8.65 -6.51 6.37
CA ALA A 114 8.20 -7.84 6.78
C ALA A 114 8.15 -8.00 8.31
N SER A 115 9.02 -7.34 9.06
CA SER A 115 9.06 -7.47 10.53
C SER A 115 7.79 -6.89 11.19
N ARG A 116 7.18 -5.90 10.54
CA ARG A 116 5.93 -5.26 11.01
C ARG A 116 4.68 -6.06 10.65
N SER A 117 4.75 -6.93 9.65
CA SER A 117 3.59 -7.65 9.12
C SER A 117 2.87 -8.49 10.18
N VAL A 118 3.62 -9.17 11.04
CA VAL A 118 3.05 -10.03 12.10
C VAL A 118 2.26 -9.21 13.11
N GLY A 119 2.86 -8.16 13.66
CA GLY A 119 2.21 -7.30 14.65
C GLY A 119 0.95 -6.63 14.10
N VAL A 120 0.99 -6.20 12.84
CA VAL A 120 -0.18 -5.62 12.16
C VAL A 120 -1.29 -6.66 11.99
N ALA A 121 -0.97 -7.86 11.49
CA ALA A 121 -1.96 -8.92 11.30
C ALA A 121 -2.56 -9.37 12.64
N GLN A 122 -1.74 -9.55 13.68
CA GLN A 122 -2.22 -9.87 15.03
C GLN A 122 -3.16 -8.80 15.59
N SER A 123 -2.81 -7.52 15.46
CA SER A 123 -3.65 -6.42 15.93
C SER A 123 -5.01 -6.39 15.23
N LEU A 124 -5.03 -6.65 13.90
CA LEU A 124 -6.25 -6.65 13.11
C LEU A 124 -7.18 -7.84 13.40
N LEU A 125 -6.64 -8.97 13.86
CA LEU A 125 -7.39 -10.19 14.17
C LEU A 125 -7.64 -10.38 15.69
N SER A 126 -7.21 -9.44 16.51
CA SER A 126 -7.40 -9.48 17.97
C SER A 126 -8.66 -8.76 18.42
N ASP A 127 -9.03 -8.95 19.69
CA ASP A 127 -10.11 -8.20 20.34
C ASP A 127 -9.84 -6.69 20.40
N GLN A 128 -8.60 -6.25 20.18
CA GLN A 128 -8.20 -4.84 20.15
C GLN A 128 -8.26 -4.23 18.74
N ALA A 129 -8.74 -4.97 17.74
CA ALA A 129 -8.78 -4.51 16.35
C ALA A 129 -9.51 -3.16 16.20
N SER A 130 -10.61 -2.95 16.93
CA SER A 130 -11.36 -1.69 16.89
C SER A 130 -10.52 -0.49 17.36
N THR A 131 -9.74 -0.64 18.42
CA THR A 131 -8.84 0.41 18.94
C THR A 131 -7.73 0.68 17.93
N TYR A 132 -7.08 -0.36 17.42
CA TYR A 132 -6.03 -0.24 16.40
C TYR A 132 -6.53 0.49 15.14
N ILE A 133 -7.73 0.15 14.66
CA ILE A 133 -8.32 0.77 13.47
C ILE A 133 -8.68 2.25 13.74
N ALA A 134 -9.16 2.58 14.95
CA ALA A 134 -9.46 3.96 15.33
C ALA A 134 -8.17 4.83 15.35
N GLU A 135 -7.09 4.30 15.92
CA GLU A 135 -5.78 4.97 15.93
C GLU A 135 -5.22 5.15 14.51
N LEU A 136 -5.31 4.12 13.67
CA LEU A 136 -4.91 4.16 12.27
C LEU A 136 -5.67 5.27 11.50
N ASN A 137 -6.98 5.33 11.66
CA ASN A 137 -7.81 6.34 10.99
C ASN A 137 -7.47 7.75 11.45
N ALA A 138 -7.29 7.96 12.76
CA ALA A 138 -6.87 9.24 13.31
C ALA A 138 -5.48 9.68 12.80
N ASP A 139 -4.56 8.73 12.63
CA ASP A 139 -3.25 8.99 12.02
C ASP A 139 -3.38 9.35 10.54
N TYR A 140 -4.21 8.62 9.79
CA TYR A 140 -4.43 8.91 8.37
C TYR A 140 -5.11 10.27 8.13
N ASP A 141 -6.00 10.70 9.02
CA ASP A 141 -6.63 12.02 8.95
C ASP A 141 -5.60 13.14 9.14
N LYS A 142 -4.65 12.95 10.08
CA LYS A 142 -3.51 13.88 10.24
C LYS A 142 -2.65 13.93 8.97
N VAL A 143 -2.34 12.77 8.40
CA VAL A 143 -1.55 12.67 7.16
C VAL A 143 -2.26 13.37 5.99
N ARG A 144 -3.57 13.15 5.82
CA ARG A 144 -4.38 13.80 4.78
C ARG A 144 -4.39 15.32 4.94
N THR A 145 -4.59 15.80 6.17
CA THR A 145 -4.59 17.24 6.50
C THR A 145 -3.23 17.87 6.19
N GLN A 146 -2.14 17.24 6.61
CA GLN A 146 -0.78 17.70 6.31
C GLN A 146 -0.50 17.71 4.81
N HIS A 147 -0.94 16.68 4.09
CA HIS A 147 -0.76 16.57 2.64
C HIS A 147 -1.56 17.66 1.90
N ALA A 148 -2.80 17.93 2.30
CA ALA A 148 -3.64 18.96 1.71
C ALA A 148 -3.07 20.37 1.95
N ASN A 149 -2.46 20.61 3.11
CA ASN A 149 -1.86 21.89 3.48
C ASN A 149 -0.44 22.09 2.95
N LYS A 150 0.12 21.10 2.24
CA LYS A 150 1.45 21.23 1.66
C LYS A 150 1.46 22.32 0.60
N LYS A 151 2.14 23.44 0.85
CA LYS A 151 2.32 24.51 -0.12
C LYS A 151 2.98 23.94 -1.37
N GLN A 152 2.35 24.13 -2.52
CA GLN A 152 3.01 23.86 -3.79
C GLN A 152 4.19 24.82 -3.93
N VAL A 153 5.37 24.25 -4.18
CA VAL A 153 6.54 25.05 -4.54
C VAL A 153 6.25 25.70 -5.89
N SER A 154 6.32 27.03 -5.93
CA SER A 154 6.18 27.76 -7.19
C SER A 154 7.30 27.33 -8.14
N LEU A 155 6.92 26.76 -9.27
CA LEU A 155 7.89 26.38 -10.30
C LEU A 155 8.30 27.60 -11.10
N TRP A 156 9.58 27.75 -11.36
CA TRP A 156 10.06 28.78 -12.24
C TRP A 156 9.72 28.49 -13.70
N PRO A 157 9.40 29.50 -14.50
CA PRO A 157 9.32 29.36 -15.95
C PRO A 157 10.63 28.78 -16.51
N ILE A 158 10.56 27.94 -17.54
CA ILE A 158 11.72 27.22 -18.06
C ILE A 158 12.87 28.16 -18.48
N ALA A 159 12.56 29.35 -19.00
CA ALA A 159 13.55 30.35 -19.37
C ALA A 159 14.34 30.85 -18.15
N GLN A 160 13.64 31.12 -17.03
CA GLN A 160 14.26 31.55 -15.78
C GLN A 160 15.08 30.43 -15.12
N ALA A 161 14.57 29.19 -15.16
CA ALA A 161 15.29 28.03 -14.65
C ALA A 161 16.60 27.79 -15.44
N ARG A 162 16.55 27.92 -16.77
CA ARG A 162 17.72 27.82 -17.63
C ARG A 162 18.75 28.94 -17.38
N ALA A 163 18.29 30.17 -17.14
CA ALA A 163 19.18 31.29 -16.80
C ALA A 163 19.86 31.08 -15.45
N ASN A 164 19.22 30.39 -14.52
CA ASN A 164 19.73 30.10 -13.16
C ASN A 164 20.52 28.77 -13.08
N LYS A 165 20.86 28.16 -14.20
CA LYS A 165 21.70 26.94 -14.20
C LYS A 165 23.08 27.23 -13.64
N THR A 166 23.69 26.25 -12.97
CA THR A 166 25.10 26.31 -12.59
C THR A 166 25.98 26.41 -13.86
N HIS A 167 26.79 27.43 -13.91
CA HIS A 167 27.79 27.58 -14.98
C HIS A 167 29.05 26.84 -14.56
N ILE A 168 29.39 25.77 -15.25
CA ILE A 168 30.64 25.03 -15.04
C ILE A 168 31.55 25.38 -16.19
N ASP A 169 32.75 25.85 -15.85
CA ASP A 169 33.82 26.06 -16.83
C ASP A 169 34.50 24.70 -17.12
N TRP A 170 34.03 24.06 -18.19
CA TRP A 170 34.53 22.76 -18.58
C TRP A 170 35.96 22.80 -19.14
N ASP A 171 36.44 23.95 -19.57
CA ASP A 171 37.79 24.11 -20.12
C ASP A 171 38.86 24.15 -19.01
N ASN A 172 38.48 24.59 -17.80
CA ASN A 172 39.35 24.66 -16.63
C ASN A 172 38.93 23.71 -15.48
N PHE A 173 38.09 22.73 -15.76
CA PHE A 173 37.67 21.76 -14.78
C PHE A 173 38.75 20.69 -14.57
N THR A 174 39.35 20.64 -13.35
CA THR A 174 40.39 19.67 -12.95
C THR A 174 39.89 18.75 -11.85
#